data_dd25b8aa3be2e46a6288f50b61609048
#
_entry.id   dd25b8aa3be2e46a6288f50b61609048
#
_cell.length_a   1.000
_cell.length_b   1.000
_cell.length_c   1.000
_cell.angle_alpha   90.00
_cell.angle_beta   90.00
_cell.angle_gamma   90.00
#
_symmetry.space_group_name_H-M   'P 1'
#
loop_
_entity.id
_entity.type
_entity.pdbx_description
1 polymer ?
#
loop_
_entity_poly.entity_id
_entity_poly.type
_entity_poly.pdbx_seq_one_letter_code
_entity_poly.pdbx_strand_id
1 'polypeptide(L)'
;IHIIVFFETKIPEYRQDEVYKLTIKINQLIWLGHFDIWSDELMPVFRYNLLLSGGLIPTDIQFNSLLRHITDTCEKFFPSFQYVIWGGNNADEAIKNSIFTTAGES
;
A
#
# COMPACT_ATOMS: atom_id res chain seq x y z
N ILE A 1 -14.67 9.93 5.29
CA ILE A 1 -13.54 10.29 4.41
C ILE A 1 -13.01 9.04 3.76
N HIS A 2 -12.84 9.10 2.43
CA HIS A 2 -12.27 8.01 1.66
C HIS A 2 -11.04 8.52 0.93
N ILE A 3 -9.89 7.92 1.21
CA ILE A 3 -8.62 8.29 0.58
C ILE A 3 -8.10 7.11 -0.20
N ILE A 4 -7.78 7.34 -1.46
CA ILE A 4 -7.19 6.32 -2.34
C ILE A 4 -5.88 6.86 -2.89
N VAL A 5 -4.81 6.08 -2.77
CA VAL A 5 -3.51 6.41 -3.36
C VAL A 5 -3.22 5.39 -4.44
N PHE A 6 -3.07 5.86 -5.66
CA PHE A 6 -2.77 5.00 -6.81
C PHE A 6 -1.28 4.87 -6.99
N PHE A 7 -0.82 3.64 -7.16
CA PHE A 7 0.52 3.39 -7.67
C PHE A 7 0.40 3.12 -9.16
N GLU A 8 0.69 4.13 -9.97
CA GLU A 8 0.41 4.13 -11.41
C GLU A 8 1.35 3.19 -12.17
N THR A 9 1.26 1.91 -11.87
CA THR A 9 2.04 0.86 -12.52
C THR A 9 1.11 -0.28 -12.87
N LYS A 10 0.95 -0.55 -14.16
CA LYS A 10 0.09 -1.65 -14.62
C LYS A 10 0.75 -2.99 -14.29
N ILE A 11 -0.05 -3.90 -13.73
CA ILE A 11 0.42 -5.24 -13.39
C ILE A 11 0.31 -6.14 -14.62
N PRO A 12 1.45 -6.67 -15.14
CA PRO A 12 1.39 -7.61 -16.25
C PRO A 12 0.66 -8.89 -15.85
N GLU A 13 -0.01 -9.52 -16.79
CA GLU A 13 -0.78 -10.73 -16.52
C GLU A 13 0.07 -11.82 -15.85
N TYR A 14 1.29 -12.00 -16.31
CA TYR A 14 2.16 -13.05 -15.78
C TYR A 14 2.69 -12.77 -14.36
N ARG A 15 2.48 -11.56 -13.84
CA ARG A 15 2.88 -11.20 -12.46
C ARG A 15 1.70 -11.09 -11.49
N GLN A 16 0.47 -11.23 -11.98
CA GLN A 16 -0.72 -11.00 -11.15
C GLN A 16 -0.78 -11.90 -9.92
N ASP A 17 -0.48 -13.17 -10.07
CA ASP A 17 -0.55 -14.10 -8.94
C ASP A 17 0.40 -13.69 -7.80
N GLU A 18 1.62 -13.31 -8.13
CA GLU A 18 2.58 -12.86 -7.12
C GLU A 18 2.18 -11.52 -6.50
N VAL A 19 1.59 -10.63 -7.30
CA VAL A 19 1.09 -9.37 -6.78
C VAL A 19 -0.07 -9.60 -5.81
N TYR A 20 -0.97 -10.51 -6.11
CA TYR A 20 -2.07 -10.85 -5.20
C TYR A 20 -1.55 -11.44 -3.89
N LYS A 21 -0.58 -12.34 -3.94
CA LYS A 21 0.05 -12.88 -2.74
C LYS A 21 0.72 -11.78 -1.92
N LEU A 22 1.43 -10.88 -2.59
CA LEU A 22 2.08 -9.75 -1.94
C LEU A 22 1.06 -8.86 -1.23
N THR A 23 -0.05 -8.55 -1.88
CA THR A 23 -1.10 -7.71 -1.32
C THR A 23 -1.65 -8.31 -0.04
N ILE A 24 -1.95 -9.60 -0.04
CA ILE A 24 -2.45 -10.31 1.14
C ILE A 24 -1.41 -10.23 2.27
N LYS A 25 -0.14 -10.49 1.97
CA LYS A 25 0.93 -10.49 2.98
C LYS A 25 1.14 -9.11 3.60
N ILE A 26 1.16 -8.08 2.78
CA ILE A 26 1.32 -6.70 3.27
C ILE A 26 0.14 -6.32 4.18
N ASN A 27 -1.08 -6.65 3.77
CA ASN A 27 -2.26 -6.32 4.56
C ASN A 27 -2.28 -6.98 5.93
N GLN A 28 -1.57 -8.09 6.11
CA GLN A 28 -1.40 -8.72 7.42
C GLN A 28 -0.45 -7.93 8.34
N LEU A 29 0.35 -7.04 7.78
CA LEU A 29 1.37 -6.29 8.52
C LEU A 29 0.93 -4.86 8.88
N ILE A 30 -0.14 -4.36 8.28
CA ILE A 30 -0.57 -2.97 8.48
C ILE A 30 -1.85 -2.91 9.29
N TRP A 31 -2.00 -1.82 10.03
CA TRP A 31 -3.13 -1.61 10.94
C TRP A 31 -4.25 -0.78 10.33
N LEU A 32 -3.88 0.29 9.65
CA LEU A 32 -4.84 1.26 9.10
C LEU A 32 -4.82 1.20 7.59
N GLY A 33 -5.99 1.12 7.00
CA GLY A 33 -6.12 1.02 5.57
C GLY A 33 -5.74 -0.35 5.05
N HIS A 34 -5.70 -0.48 3.74
CA HIS A 34 -5.31 -1.73 3.09
C HIS A 34 -4.85 -1.46 1.66
N PHE A 35 -4.00 -2.34 1.17
CA PHE A 35 -3.67 -2.36 -0.25
C PHE A 35 -4.70 -3.20 -1.01
N ASP A 36 -4.93 -2.82 -2.25
CA ASP A 36 -5.88 -3.49 -3.12
C ASP A 36 -5.39 -3.38 -4.56
N ILE A 37 -6.04 -4.07 -5.45
CA ILE A 37 -5.74 -4.00 -6.88
C ILE A 37 -6.93 -3.36 -7.56
N TRP A 38 -6.68 -2.23 -8.24
CA TRP A 38 -7.73 -1.55 -9.00
C TRP A 38 -8.09 -2.40 -10.21
N SER A 39 -9.32 -2.89 -10.25
CA SER A 39 -9.70 -3.95 -11.18
C SER A 39 -9.74 -3.53 -12.65
N ASP A 40 -10.08 -2.28 -12.92
CA ASP A 40 -10.23 -1.82 -14.30
C ASP A 40 -8.90 -1.69 -15.03
N GLU A 41 -7.87 -1.23 -14.32
CA GLU A 41 -6.56 -0.94 -14.91
C GLU A 41 -5.46 -1.81 -14.32
N LEU A 42 -5.78 -2.73 -13.41
CA LEU A 42 -4.85 -3.64 -12.76
C LEU A 42 -3.60 -2.92 -12.23
N MET A 43 -3.83 -1.99 -11.31
CA MET A 43 -2.74 -1.30 -10.64
C MET A 43 -2.90 -1.39 -9.12
N PRO A 44 -1.79 -1.41 -8.35
CA PRO A 44 -1.87 -1.39 -6.90
C PRO A 44 -2.41 -0.06 -6.40
N VAL A 45 -3.25 -0.12 -5.37
CA VAL A 45 -3.76 1.07 -4.69
C VAL A 45 -3.70 0.87 -3.19
N PHE A 46 -3.60 1.96 -2.47
CA PHE A 46 -3.81 1.99 -1.02
C PHE A 46 -5.14 2.68 -0.74
N ARG A 47 -5.97 2.09 0.11
CA ARG A 47 -7.30 2.61 0.44
C ARG A 47 -7.43 2.79 1.94
N TYR A 48 -8.02 3.91 2.33
CA TYR A 48 -8.35 4.21 3.71
C TYR A 48 -9.73 4.82 3.78
N ASN A 49 -10.57 4.30 4.68
CA ASN A 49 -11.90 4.84 4.95
C ASN A 49 -12.00 5.24 6.41
N LEU A 50 -12.49 6.45 6.65
CA LEU A 50 -12.79 6.92 7.99
C LEU A 50 -14.26 7.31 8.04
N LEU A 51 -15.02 6.64 8.90
CA LEU A 51 -16.42 6.94 9.12
C LEU A 51 -16.54 8.02 10.19
N LEU A 52 -17.12 9.18 9.82
CA LEU A 52 -17.34 10.28 10.73
C LEU A 52 -18.84 10.41 11.01
N SER A 53 -19.24 9.96 12.19
CA SER A 53 -20.65 10.02 12.62
C SER A 53 -20.93 11.31 13.42
N GLY A 54 -22.20 11.74 13.43
CA GLY A 54 -22.60 12.87 14.28
C GLY A 54 -22.09 14.22 13.83
N GLY A 55 -21.74 14.38 12.57
CA GLY A 55 -21.28 15.66 12.03
C GLY A 55 -19.87 16.05 12.44
N LEU A 56 -19.08 15.08 12.93
CA LEU A 56 -17.70 15.35 13.33
C LEU A 56 -16.83 15.65 12.14
N ILE A 57 -15.94 16.63 12.32
CA ILE A 57 -14.93 16.99 11.32
C ILE A 57 -13.56 16.80 11.96
N PRO A 58 -12.60 16.13 11.29
CA PRO A 58 -11.28 15.98 11.86
C PRO A 58 -10.58 17.32 11.98
N THR A 59 -9.77 17.49 13.03
CA THR A 59 -8.92 18.66 13.17
C THR A 59 -7.83 18.63 12.11
N ASP A 60 -7.20 19.80 11.85
CA ASP A 60 -6.08 19.88 10.93
C ASP A 60 -4.93 18.96 11.37
N ILE A 61 -4.69 18.85 12.67
CA ILE A 61 -3.65 17.98 13.22
C ILE A 61 -3.98 16.51 12.93
N GLN A 62 -5.24 16.11 13.16
CA GLN A 62 -5.70 14.75 12.90
C GLN A 62 -5.58 14.39 11.42
N PHE A 63 -6.02 15.31 10.56
CA PHE A 63 -5.96 15.08 9.11
C PHE A 63 -4.52 14.99 8.61
N ASN A 64 -3.65 15.88 9.08
CA ASN A 64 -2.22 15.83 8.69
C ASN A 64 -1.54 14.58 9.20
N SER A 65 -1.86 14.13 10.41
CA SER A 65 -1.33 12.88 10.95
C SER A 65 -1.77 11.69 10.12
N LEU A 66 -3.03 11.68 9.67
CA LEU A 66 -3.55 10.64 8.80
C LEU A 66 -2.82 10.61 7.46
N LEU A 67 -2.65 11.78 6.82
CA LEU A 67 -1.94 11.85 5.55
C LEU A 67 -0.48 11.39 5.68
N ARG A 68 0.17 11.75 6.78
CA ARG A 68 1.54 11.29 7.04
C ARG A 68 1.59 9.77 7.18
N HIS A 69 0.66 9.19 7.92
CA HIS A 69 0.59 7.73 8.09
C HIS A 69 0.40 7.04 6.74
N ILE A 70 -0.52 7.54 5.91
CA ILE A 70 -0.78 6.98 4.59
C ILE A 70 0.46 7.10 3.71
N THR A 71 1.11 8.25 3.70
CA THR A 71 2.32 8.48 2.90
C THR A 71 3.45 7.54 3.34
N ASP A 72 3.68 7.43 4.64
CA ASP A 72 4.73 6.56 5.17
C ASP A 72 4.46 5.09 4.82
N THR A 73 3.22 4.66 4.92
CA THR A 73 2.83 3.28 4.58
C THR A 73 3.06 3.01 3.09
N CYS A 74 2.64 3.94 2.23
CA CYS A 74 2.83 3.80 0.78
C CYS A 74 4.33 3.80 0.41
N GLU A 75 5.11 4.69 1.01
CA GLU A 75 6.56 4.74 0.76
C GLU A 75 7.26 3.47 1.21
N LYS A 76 6.77 2.84 2.26
CA LYS A 76 7.34 1.59 2.75
C LYS A 76 7.03 0.42 1.83
N PHE A 77 5.81 0.30 1.34
CA PHE A 77 5.34 -0.92 0.67
C PHE A 77 5.20 -0.84 -0.84
N PHE A 78 5.03 0.35 -1.44
CA PHE A 78 5.03 0.43 -2.91
C PHE A 78 6.30 -0.11 -3.55
N PRO A 79 7.50 0.07 -2.96
CA PRO A 79 8.69 -0.60 -3.49
C PRO A 79 8.58 -2.12 -3.59
N SER A 80 7.84 -2.76 -2.68
CA SER A 80 7.61 -4.21 -2.76
C SER A 80 6.88 -4.59 -4.05
N PHE A 81 5.89 -3.79 -4.45
CA PHE A 81 5.20 -3.99 -5.73
C PHE A 81 6.14 -3.84 -6.92
N GLN A 82 7.06 -2.88 -6.86
CA GLN A 82 8.07 -2.69 -7.91
C GLN A 82 8.98 -3.92 -8.03
N TYR A 83 9.41 -4.48 -6.91
CA TYR A 83 10.25 -5.67 -6.90
C TYR A 83 9.54 -6.86 -7.56
N VAL A 84 8.23 -7.02 -7.32
CA VAL A 84 7.45 -8.08 -7.94
C VAL A 84 7.20 -7.79 -9.41
N ILE A 85 6.73 -6.59 -9.74
CA ILE A 85 6.27 -6.25 -11.09
C ILE A 85 7.46 -6.14 -12.06
N TRP A 86 8.52 -5.44 -11.65
CA TRP A 86 9.67 -5.16 -12.52
C TRP A 86 10.89 -6.00 -12.21
N GLY A 87 11.09 -6.34 -10.95
CA GLY A 87 12.27 -7.07 -10.51
C GLY A 87 12.17 -8.58 -10.61
N GLY A 88 11.00 -9.12 -10.92
CA GLY A 88 10.79 -10.56 -11.04
C GLY A 88 10.85 -11.31 -9.71
N ASN A 89 10.87 -10.63 -8.57
CA ASN A 89 10.89 -11.27 -7.26
C ASN A 89 9.54 -11.89 -6.95
N ASN A 90 9.53 -12.93 -6.12
CA ASN A 90 8.27 -13.42 -5.57
C ASN A 90 7.84 -12.54 -4.38
N ALA A 91 6.62 -12.78 -3.87
CA ALA A 91 6.05 -11.96 -2.81
C ALA A 91 6.91 -11.94 -1.55
N ASP A 92 7.42 -13.11 -1.14
CA ASP A 92 8.24 -13.21 0.08
C ASP A 92 9.55 -12.42 -0.04
N GLU A 93 10.21 -12.54 -1.16
CA GLU A 93 11.45 -11.79 -1.42
C GLU A 93 11.21 -10.28 -1.44
N ALA A 94 10.12 -9.86 -2.07
CA ALA A 94 9.78 -8.44 -2.18
C ALA A 94 9.50 -7.82 -0.81
N ILE A 95 8.80 -8.53 0.08
CA ILE A 95 8.54 -8.06 1.44
C ILE A 95 9.83 -7.95 2.23
N LYS A 96 10.70 -8.96 2.15
CA LYS A 96 11.99 -8.92 2.84
C LYS A 96 12.82 -7.72 2.40
N ASN A 97 12.88 -7.45 1.12
CA ASN A 97 13.62 -6.30 0.60
C ASN A 97 13.10 -4.98 1.15
N SER A 98 11.78 -4.81 1.24
CA SER A 98 11.18 -3.60 1.79
C SER A 98 11.46 -3.44 3.29
N ILE A 99 11.35 -4.52 4.05
CA ILE A 99 11.60 -4.50 5.49
C ILE A 99 13.07 -4.18 5.77
N PHE A 100 13.99 -4.82 5.07
CA PHE A 100 15.42 -4.56 5.26
C PHE A 100 15.80 -3.13 4.88
N THR A 101 15.26 -2.60 3.79
CA THR A 101 15.53 -1.23 3.39
C THR A 101 15.06 -0.25 4.46
N THR A 102 13.85 -0.46 5.00
CA THR A 102 13.31 0.39 6.07
C THR A 102 14.15 0.28 7.34
N ALA A 103 14.56 -0.91 7.72
CA ALA A 103 15.39 -1.12 8.89
C ALA A 103 16.78 -0.48 8.74
N GLY A 104 17.31 -0.49 7.52
CA GLY A 104 18.61 0.13 7.24
C GLY A 104 18.59 1.65 7.29
N GLU A 105 17.44 2.26 7.17
CA GLU A 105 17.28 3.72 7.22
C GLU A 105 17.06 4.26 8.64
N SER A 106 16.77 3.39 9.56
CA SER A 106 16.56 3.78 10.96
C SER A 106 17.86 3.77 11.73
#